data_725b3b7156a917587b1f81be2c467704
#
_entry.id   725b3b7156a917587b1f81be2c467704
#
_cell.length_a   1.000
_cell.length_b   1.000
_cell.length_c   1.000
_cell.angle_alpha   90.00
_cell.angle_beta   90.00
_cell.angle_gamma   90.00
#
_symmetry.space_group_name_H-M   'P 1'
#
loop_
_entity.id
_entity.type
_entity.pdbx_description
1 polymer ?
#
loop_
_entity_poly.entity_id
_entity_poly.type
_entity_poly.pdbx_seq_one_letter_code
_entity_poly.pdbx_strand_id
1 'polypeptide(L)'
;TLTEIKNRADVILAIGTDIVSSYPRFFEKLVWNTDTLFNKPQPEVMYLGLAEETVKLPEIMNALNALMNAKNPLNKKPDNDMIAGVTIASLKLVLEKLKAAQYGVVVWSASALKFPQAELTVQSITQLISKLNETNRVAGLPLNSGDGDSSINNTSTWLSGYPTRNRFVNGHPEYDAYHFSTKRQLGSCDALLWISTF
;
A
#
# COMPACT_ATOMS: atom_id res chain seq x y z
N THR A 1 0.79 11.29 -5.63
CA THR A 1 1.70 10.97 -6.75
C THR A 1 3.14 10.87 -6.28
N LEU A 2 4.02 10.20 -7.05
CA LEU A 2 5.45 10.11 -6.73
C LEU A 2 6.11 11.49 -6.65
N THR A 3 5.67 12.43 -7.51
CA THR A 3 6.15 13.81 -7.50
C THR A 3 5.78 14.54 -6.20
N GLU A 4 4.59 14.32 -5.67
CA GLU A 4 4.19 14.90 -4.38
C GLU A 4 5.02 14.33 -3.23
N ILE A 5 5.28 13.02 -3.23
CA ILE A 5 6.13 12.38 -2.21
C ILE A 5 7.53 12.99 -2.25
N LYS A 6 8.15 13.05 -3.44
CA LYS A 6 9.45 13.70 -3.63
C LYS A 6 9.50 15.11 -3.02
N ASN A 7 8.48 15.91 -3.30
CA ASN A 7 8.51 17.34 -3.00
C ASN A 7 7.93 17.72 -1.63
N ARG A 8 7.06 16.89 -1.03
CA ARG A 8 6.29 17.26 0.16
C ARG A 8 6.43 16.32 1.34
N ALA A 9 6.67 15.01 1.13
CA ALA A 9 6.67 14.05 2.22
C ALA A 9 7.76 14.34 3.24
N ASP A 10 7.40 14.36 4.50
CA ASP A 10 8.30 14.47 5.65
C ASP A 10 8.31 13.17 6.48
N VAL A 11 7.25 12.36 6.39
CA VAL A 11 7.17 11.03 7.02
C VAL A 11 6.61 10.03 6.01
N ILE A 12 7.27 8.87 5.90
CA ILE A 12 6.84 7.74 5.07
C ILE A 12 6.72 6.50 5.95
N LEU A 13 5.55 5.89 5.98
CA LEU A 13 5.30 4.62 6.64
C LEU A 13 5.12 3.51 5.60
N ALA A 14 6.04 2.55 5.53
CA ALA A 14 5.92 1.36 4.71
C ALA A 14 5.27 0.21 5.49
N ILE A 15 4.20 -0.37 4.94
CA ILE A 15 3.43 -1.44 5.58
C ILE A 15 3.54 -2.72 4.75
N GLY A 16 4.11 -3.77 5.35
CA GLY A 16 4.20 -5.11 4.77
C GLY A 16 4.96 -5.20 3.45
N THR A 17 5.77 -4.20 3.13
CA THR A 17 6.40 -4.10 1.82
C THR A 17 7.87 -3.72 1.97
N ASP A 18 8.74 -4.57 1.46
CA ASP A 18 10.15 -4.23 1.26
C ASP A 18 10.28 -3.35 0.01
N ILE A 19 10.34 -2.04 0.25
CA ILE A 19 10.46 -1.06 -0.82
C ILE A 19 11.83 -1.17 -1.51
N VAL A 20 12.88 -1.52 -0.77
CA VAL A 20 14.26 -1.55 -1.31
C VAL A 20 14.41 -2.63 -2.37
N SER A 21 13.95 -3.86 -2.07
CA SER A 21 14.05 -4.97 -3.02
C SER A 21 13.07 -4.85 -4.18
N SER A 22 11.85 -4.37 -3.92
CA SER A 22 10.80 -4.31 -4.94
C SER A 22 10.87 -3.06 -5.82
N TYR A 23 11.42 -1.96 -5.29
CA TYR A 23 11.51 -0.66 -5.97
C TYR A 23 12.87 -0.01 -5.69
N PRO A 24 13.97 -0.54 -6.24
CA PRO A 24 15.34 -0.16 -5.84
C PRO A 24 15.65 1.32 -6.02
N ARG A 25 14.96 2.00 -6.95
CA ARG A 25 15.15 3.44 -7.18
C ARG A 25 14.22 4.33 -6.36
N PHE A 26 13.35 3.77 -5.50
CA PHE A 26 12.41 4.56 -4.70
C PHE A 26 13.15 5.54 -3.77
N PHE A 27 14.15 5.05 -3.06
CA PHE A 27 14.94 5.87 -2.15
C PHE A 27 15.75 6.91 -2.89
N GLU A 28 16.46 6.54 -3.96
CA GLU A 28 17.23 7.45 -4.79
C GLU A 28 16.36 8.59 -5.35
N LYS A 29 15.18 8.24 -5.86
CA LYS A 29 14.34 9.21 -6.58
C LYS A 29 13.45 10.05 -5.68
N LEU A 30 13.00 9.51 -4.55
CA LEU A 30 11.97 10.13 -3.73
C LEU A 30 12.44 10.53 -2.33
N VAL A 31 13.28 9.70 -1.69
CA VAL A 31 13.70 9.92 -0.30
C VAL A 31 14.98 10.72 -0.21
N TRP A 32 16.03 10.30 -0.91
CA TRP A 32 17.36 10.93 -0.85
C TRP A 32 17.56 12.05 -1.86
N ASN A 33 16.56 12.31 -2.70
CA ASN A 33 16.65 13.35 -3.71
C ASN A 33 16.60 14.74 -3.07
N THR A 34 17.63 15.52 -3.28
CA THR A 34 17.75 16.92 -2.79
C THR A 34 17.18 17.94 -3.76
N ASP A 35 16.97 17.56 -5.02
CA ASP A 35 16.34 18.41 -6.03
C ASP A 35 14.82 18.37 -5.85
N THR A 36 14.34 19.16 -4.90
CA THR A 36 12.92 19.27 -4.54
C THR A 36 12.42 20.71 -4.75
N LEU A 37 11.13 20.84 -5.09
CA LEU A 37 10.49 22.16 -5.31
C LEU A 37 10.37 22.96 -4.00
N PHE A 38 10.36 22.29 -2.87
CA PHE A 38 10.23 22.93 -1.54
C PHE A 38 11.46 22.58 -0.72
N ASN A 39 11.97 23.58 0.01
CA ASN A 39 13.05 23.34 0.95
C ASN A 39 12.48 22.55 2.16
N LYS A 40 12.77 21.25 2.19
CA LYS A 40 12.32 20.35 3.25
C LYS A 40 13.45 19.40 3.66
N PRO A 41 13.44 18.90 4.91
CA PRO A 41 14.35 17.83 5.31
C PRO A 41 14.03 16.53 4.54
N GLN A 42 14.97 15.61 4.55
CA GLN A 42 14.69 14.26 4.08
C GLN A 42 13.58 13.62 4.90
N PRO A 43 12.63 12.90 4.26
CA PRO A 43 11.56 12.23 4.97
C PRO A 43 12.09 11.14 5.89
N GLU A 44 11.53 11.04 7.08
CA GLU A 44 11.74 9.89 7.94
C GLU A 44 10.97 8.68 7.38
N VAL A 45 11.64 7.53 7.29
CA VAL A 45 11.03 6.30 6.79
C VAL A 45 10.89 5.29 7.93
N MET A 46 9.66 4.85 8.16
CA MET A 46 9.31 3.83 9.15
C MET A 46 8.76 2.58 8.45
N TYR A 47 8.93 1.42 9.08
CA TYR A 47 8.45 0.15 8.56
C TYR A 47 7.59 -0.58 9.60
N LEU A 48 6.54 -1.26 9.13
CA LEU A 48 5.71 -2.17 9.92
C LEU A 48 5.48 -3.48 9.17
N GLY A 49 5.69 -4.60 9.86
CA GLY A 49 5.35 -5.93 9.37
C GLY A 49 6.14 -6.34 8.13
N LEU A 50 7.47 -6.23 8.17
CA LEU A 50 8.33 -6.69 7.09
C LEU A 50 8.54 -8.22 7.13
N ALA A 51 8.75 -8.81 5.97
CA ALA A 51 9.11 -10.22 5.78
C ALA A 51 8.11 -11.19 6.46
N GLU A 52 8.58 -12.05 7.35
CA GLU A 52 7.74 -13.05 8.05
C GLU A 52 6.68 -12.43 8.98
N GLU A 53 6.83 -11.17 9.34
CA GLU A 53 5.87 -10.45 10.19
C GLU A 53 4.63 -9.96 9.42
N THR A 54 4.59 -10.09 8.11
CA THR A 54 3.43 -9.66 7.29
C THR A 54 2.13 -10.33 7.72
N VAL A 55 2.17 -11.58 8.16
CA VAL A 55 1.00 -12.33 8.67
C VAL A 55 0.41 -11.73 9.94
N LYS A 56 1.16 -10.92 10.67
CA LYS A 56 0.75 -10.20 11.89
C LYS A 56 0.14 -8.82 11.61
N LEU A 57 0.23 -8.35 10.37
CA LEU A 57 -0.29 -7.03 9.98
C LEU A 57 -1.77 -6.80 10.29
N PRO A 58 -2.69 -7.76 10.14
CA PRO A 58 -4.08 -7.55 10.51
C PRO A 58 -4.25 -7.07 11.95
N GLU A 59 -3.53 -7.70 12.89
CA GLU A 59 -3.59 -7.34 14.31
C GLU A 59 -2.94 -5.96 14.57
N ILE A 60 -1.80 -5.69 13.95
CA ILE A 60 -1.09 -4.41 14.04
C ILE A 60 -1.98 -3.27 13.51
N MET A 61 -2.60 -3.46 12.34
CA MET A 61 -3.48 -2.45 11.73
C MET A 61 -4.74 -2.21 12.54
N ASN A 62 -5.32 -3.27 13.12
CA ASN A 62 -6.45 -3.15 14.03
C ASN A 62 -6.06 -2.35 15.29
N ALA A 63 -4.87 -2.60 15.84
CA ALA A 63 -4.35 -1.87 17.00
C ALA A 63 -4.12 -0.39 16.68
N LEU A 64 -3.51 -0.05 15.54
CA LEU A 64 -3.33 1.34 15.09
C LEU A 64 -4.69 2.06 14.93
N ASN A 65 -5.66 1.41 14.28
CA ASN A 65 -7.00 1.97 14.13
C ASN A 65 -7.74 2.14 15.46
N ALA A 66 -7.51 1.23 16.43
CA ALA A 66 -8.06 1.32 17.78
C ALA A 66 -7.42 2.47 18.57
N LEU A 67 -6.10 2.65 18.49
CA LEU A 67 -5.36 3.73 19.15
C LEU A 67 -5.75 5.12 18.62
N MET A 68 -6.24 5.23 17.38
CA MET A 68 -6.79 6.49 16.85
C MET A 68 -8.05 6.95 17.59
N ASN A 69 -8.79 6.04 18.22
CA ASN A 69 -9.92 6.39 19.05
C ASN A 69 -9.48 6.62 20.50
N ALA A 70 -9.46 7.87 20.94
CA ALA A 70 -9.01 8.26 22.29
C ALA A 70 -9.73 7.53 23.43
N LYS A 71 -10.99 7.09 23.22
CA LYS A 71 -11.79 6.36 24.20
C LYS A 71 -11.49 4.86 24.23
N ASN A 72 -10.67 4.34 23.32
CA ASN A 72 -10.37 2.93 23.26
C ASN A 72 -9.52 2.49 24.48
N PRO A 73 -9.89 1.37 25.16
CA PRO A 73 -9.14 0.85 26.31
C PRO A 73 -7.65 0.62 26.03
N LEU A 74 -7.28 0.35 24.78
CA LEU A 74 -5.90 0.13 24.36
C LEU A 74 -4.99 1.33 24.69
N ASN A 75 -5.52 2.56 24.67
CA ASN A 75 -4.77 3.76 25.04
C ASN A 75 -4.35 3.81 26.52
N LYS A 76 -5.04 3.03 27.38
CA LYS A 76 -4.77 2.93 28.83
C LYS A 76 -3.84 1.79 29.20
N LYS A 77 -3.53 0.91 28.25
CA LYS A 77 -2.61 -0.20 28.50
C LYS A 77 -1.16 0.29 28.66
N PRO A 78 -0.32 -0.46 29.41
CA PRO A 78 1.10 -0.15 29.54
C PRO A 78 1.79 -0.08 28.17
N ASP A 79 2.70 0.85 28.03
CA ASP A 79 3.42 1.06 26.77
C ASP A 79 4.31 -0.13 26.39
N ASN A 80 4.73 -0.93 27.36
CA ASN A 80 5.53 -2.15 27.16
C ASN A 80 4.70 -3.37 26.71
N ASP A 81 3.36 -3.31 26.78
CA ASP A 81 2.52 -4.40 26.29
C ASP A 81 2.73 -4.58 24.79
N MET A 82 2.69 -5.83 24.34
CA MET A 82 2.95 -6.20 22.95
C MET A 82 1.65 -6.62 22.24
N ILE A 83 1.51 -6.18 20.99
CA ILE A 83 0.48 -6.64 20.08
C ILE A 83 1.18 -7.14 18.82
N ALA A 84 1.00 -8.42 18.52
CA ALA A 84 1.61 -9.06 17.34
C ALA A 84 3.14 -8.85 17.24
N GLY A 85 3.82 -8.77 18.38
CA GLY A 85 5.29 -8.58 18.43
C GLY A 85 5.75 -7.11 18.41
N VAL A 86 4.83 -6.14 18.35
CA VAL A 86 5.15 -4.70 18.39
C VAL A 86 4.64 -4.10 19.70
N THR A 87 5.44 -3.27 20.36
CA THR A 87 5.04 -2.62 21.61
C THR A 87 3.98 -1.53 21.35
N ILE A 88 3.10 -1.30 22.31
CA ILE A 88 2.12 -0.21 22.23
C ILE A 88 2.82 1.14 22.11
N ALA A 89 3.97 1.33 22.78
CA ALA A 89 4.79 2.53 22.64
C ALA A 89 5.21 2.78 21.19
N SER A 90 5.68 1.74 20.48
CA SER A 90 6.08 1.86 19.07
C SER A 90 4.89 2.21 18.16
N LEU A 91 3.72 1.61 18.40
CA LEU A 91 2.50 1.93 17.64
C LEU A 91 2.04 3.37 17.88
N LYS A 92 2.07 3.84 19.13
CA LYS A 92 1.78 5.24 19.48
C LYS A 92 2.76 6.19 18.80
N LEU A 93 4.07 5.89 18.84
CA LEU A 93 5.11 6.70 18.19
C LEU A 93 4.86 6.84 16.67
N VAL A 94 4.50 5.75 15.99
CA VAL A 94 4.16 5.79 14.56
C VAL A 94 2.98 6.74 14.31
N LEU A 95 1.93 6.65 15.15
CA LEU A 95 0.77 7.53 15.02
C LEU A 95 1.10 8.99 15.34
N GLU A 96 1.92 9.25 16.35
CA GLU A 96 2.37 10.60 16.70
C GLU A 96 3.15 11.25 15.56
N LYS A 97 4.09 10.50 14.95
CA LYS A 97 4.85 10.99 13.80
C LYS A 97 3.96 11.29 12.60
N LEU A 98 3.02 10.40 12.28
CA LEU A 98 2.07 10.63 11.19
C LEU A 98 1.15 11.82 11.48
N LYS A 99 0.73 12.03 12.73
CA LYS A 99 -0.09 13.17 13.14
C LYS A 99 0.69 14.50 13.15
N ALA A 100 1.98 14.46 13.45
CA ALA A 100 2.86 15.64 13.44
C ALA A 100 3.36 15.99 12.03
N ALA A 101 3.28 15.06 11.08
CA ALA A 101 3.75 15.26 9.72
C ALA A 101 2.98 16.39 9.02
N GLN A 102 3.66 17.22 8.24
CA GLN A 102 3.02 18.17 7.34
C GLN A 102 2.43 17.45 6.12
N TYR A 103 3.11 16.42 5.65
CA TYR A 103 2.65 15.55 4.58
C TYR A 103 3.13 14.10 4.81
N GLY A 104 2.32 13.33 5.52
CA GLY A 104 2.58 11.91 5.73
C GLY A 104 2.26 11.07 4.49
N VAL A 105 2.97 9.97 4.31
CA VAL A 105 2.70 9.00 3.23
C VAL A 105 2.69 7.59 3.80
N VAL A 106 1.63 6.85 3.52
CA VAL A 106 1.55 5.41 3.83
C VAL A 106 1.72 4.63 2.55
N VAL A 107 2.71 3.74 2.51
CA VAL A 107 3.11 2.97 1.33
C VAL A 107 2.85 1.48 1.58
N TRP A 108 2.22 0.81 0.65
CA TRP A 108 2.03 -0.65 0.70
C TRP A 108 2.00 -1.25 -0.71
N SER A 109 2.23 -2.56 -0.81
CA SER A 109 1.98 -3.31 -2.04
C SER A 109 1.06 -4.48 -1.73
N ALA A 110 -0.10 -4.54 -2.39
CA ALA A 110 -1.05 -5.63 -2.19
C ALA A 110 -0.46 -6.99 -2.56
N SER A 111 0.44 -7.05 -3.53
CA SER A 111 1.12 -8.28 -3.95
C SER A 111 2.13 -8.83 -2.92
N ALA A 112 2.60 -7.98 -2.00
CA ALA A 112 3.48 -8.39 -0.91
C ALA A 112 2.71 -9.05 0.25
N LEU A 113 1.41 -8.79 0.36
CA LEU A 113 0.54 -9.31 1.42
C LEU A 113 0.03 -10.72 1.05
N LYS A 114 0.88 -11.74 1.27
CA LYS A 114 0.60 -13.13 0.85
C LYS A 114 0.01 -13.98 1.98
N PHE A 115 -1.12 -13.56 2.55
CA PHE A 115 -1.84 -14.28 3.58
C PHE A 115 -3.36 -14.21 3.35
N PRO A 116 -4.16 -15.11 3.94
CA PRO A 116 -5.61 -15.11 3.77
C PRO A 116 -6.23 -13.78 4.21
N GLN A 117 -7.22 -13.30 3.47
CA GLN A 117 -7.95 -12.06 3.76
C GLN A 117 -7.08 -10.79 3.80
N ALA A 118 -6.00 -10.76 3.01
CA ALA A 118 -5.10 -9.59 2.92
C ALA A 118 -5.83 -8.31 2.48
N GLU A 119 -6.95 -8.45 1.74
CA GLU A 119 -7.83 -7.34 1.35
C GLU A 119 -8.40 -6.57 2.55
N LEU A 120 -8.71 -7.26 3.67
CA LEU A 120 -9.17 -6.61 4.89
C LEU A 120 -8.05 -5.78 5.55
N THR A 121 -6.81 -6.21 5.40
CA THR A 121 -5.66 -5.43 5.86
C THR A 121 -5.50 -4.16 5.03
N VAL A 122 -5.64 -4.24 3.70
CA VAL A 122 -5.65 -3.06 2.83
C VAL A 122 -6.80 -2.11 3.20
N GLN A 123 -7.98 -2.65 3.49
CA GLN A 123 -9.11 -1.86 3.99
C GLN A 123 -8.76 -1.15 5.30
N SER A 124 -8.10 -1.85 6.25
CA SER A 124 -7.67 -1.25 7.52
C SER A 124 -6.60 -0.16 7.33
N ILE A 125 -5.70 -0.31 6.34
CA ILE A 125 -4.74 0.74 5.95
C ILE A 125 -5.49 1.98 5.44
N THR A 126 -6.44 1.80 4.53
CA THR A 126 -7.21 2.93 3.97
C THR A 126 -8.08 3.61 5.03
N GLN A 127 -8.62 2.87 5.98
CA GLN A 127 -9.34 3.42 7.14
C GLN A 127 -8.42 4.26 8.05
N LEU A 128 -7.20 3.79 8.31
CA LEU A 128 -6.21 4.56 9.07
C LEU A 128 -5.89 5.89 8.37
N ILE A 129 -5.63 5.84 7.06
CA ILE A 129 -5.36 7.03 6.24
C ILE A 129 -6.54 8.00 6.30
N SER A 130 -7.77 7.50 6.16
CA SER A 130 -8.98 8.33 6.25
C SER A 130 -9.11 9.04 7.58
N LYS A 131 -8.91 8.33 8.69
CA LYS A 131 -8.94 8.92 10.05
C LYS A 131 -7.84 9.95 10.27
N LEU A 132 -6.62 9.70 9.77
CA LEU A 132 -5.53 10.67 9.86
C LEU A 132 -5.86 11.94 9.07
N ASN A 133 -6.55 11.83 7.94
CA ASN A 133 -6.96 12.97 7.13
C ASN A 133 -8.10 13.80 7.72
N GLU A 134 -8.72 13.40 8.84
CA GLU A 134 -9.65 14.26 9.56
C GLU A 134 -8.96 15.46 10.20
N THR A 135 -7.69 15.35 10.56
CA THR A 135 -6.92 16.37 11.27
C THR A 135 -5.60 16.74 10.63
N ASN A 136 -5.13 15.95 9.68
CA ASN A 136 -3.80 16.10 9.08
C ASN A 136 -3.84 15.75 7.58
N ARG A 137 -2.71 15.84 6.89
CA ARG A 137 -2.58 15.43 5.49
C ARG A 137 -1.72 14.20 5.35
N VAL A 138 -2.36 13.06 5.08
CA VAL A 138 -1.70 11.78 4.85
C VAL A 138 -2.17 11.18 3.53
N ALA A 139 -1.25 10.88 2.64
CA ALA A 139 -1.53 10.23 1.36
C ALA A 139 -1.30 8.72 1.42
N GLY A 140 -2.12 7.96 0.73
CA GLY A 140 -1.87 6.54 0.46
C GLY A 140 -1.15 6.35 -0.87
N LEU A 141 -0.12 5.52 -0.89
CA LEU A 141 0.58 5.11 -2.09
C LEU A 141 0.57 3.58 -2.22
N PRO A 142 -0.42 3.00 -2.91
CA PRO A 142 -0.32 1.60 -3.30
C PRO A 142 0.77 1.45 -4.37
N LEU A 143 1.73 0.58 -4.12
CA LEU A 143 2.75 0.21 -5.10
C LEU A 143 2.27 -0.98 -5.92
N ASN A 144 2.60 -0.98 -7.21
CA ASN A 144 2.22 -2.05 -8.12
C ASN A 144 3.07 -3.30 -7.89
N SER A 145 2.58 -4.45 -8.36
CA SER A 145 3.26 -5.74 -8.22
C SER A 145 4.38 -5.96 -9.23
N GLY A 146 4.44 -5.20 -10.29
CA GLY A 146 5.43 -5.35 -11.35
C GLY A 146 5.46 -4.17 -12.32
N ASP A 147 6.47 -4.19 -13.19
CA ASP A 147 6.63 -3.19 -14.24
C ASP A 147 5.47 -3.26 -15.24
N GLY A 148 4.90 -2.11 -15.54
CA GLY A 148 3.82 -1.99 -16.52
C GLY A 148 2.40 -2.30 -16.03
N ASP A 149 2.20 -2.85 -14.83
CA ASP A 149 0.87 -3.20 -14.30
C ASP A 149 -0.13 -2.03 -14.36
N SER A 150 0.29 -0.85 -13.93
CA SER A 150 -0.54 0.36 -14.03
C SER A 150 -0.84 0.74 -15.47
N SER A 151 0.15 0.67 -16.33
CA SER A 151 0.00 1.06 -17.74
C SER A 151 -0.95 0.12 -18.46
N ILE A 152 -0.83 -1.17 -18.23
CA ILE A 152 -1.71 -2.19 -18.83
C ILE A 152 -3.14 -2.01 -18.33
N ASN A 153 -3.35 -1.86 -17.01
CA ASN A 153 -4.68 -1.67 -16.46
C ASN A 153 -5.33 -0.35 -16.94
N ASN A 154 -4.58 0.74 -16.97
CA ASN A 154 -5.07 2.03 -17.45
C ASN A 154 -5.43 1.97 -18.95
N THR A 155 -4.56 1.35 -19.75
CA THR A 155 -4.82 1.19 -21.20
C THR A 155 -6.04 0.30 -21.45
N SER A 156 -6.15 -0.83 -20.73
CA SER A 156 -7.32 -1.71 -20.81
C SER A 156 -8.60 -0.97 -20.42
N THR A 157 -8.57 -0.20 -19.33
CA THR A 157 -9.73 0.57 -18.86
C THR A 157 -10.11 1.65 -19.89
N TRP A 158 -9.14 2.32 -20.49
CA TRP A 158 -9.39 3.33 -21.51
C TRP A 158 -10.01 2.75 -22.76
N LEU A 159 -9.55 1.57 -23.21
CA LEU A 159 -10.04 0.93 -24.44
C LEU A 159 -11.36 0.17 -24.28
N SER A 160 -11.60 -0.44 -23.12
CA SER A 160 -12.73 -1.35 -22.91
C SER A 160 -13.72 -0.90 -21.82
N GLY A 161 -13.37 0.12 -21.02
CA GLY A 161 -14.13 0.50 -19.83
C GLY A 161 -13.81 -0.35 -18.59
N TYR A 162 -12.95 -1.38 -18.71
CA TYR A 162 -12.62 -2.33 -17.65
C TYR A 162 -11.11 -2.51 -17.48
N PRO A 163 -10.62 -2.80 -16.26
CA PRO A 163 -9.23 -3.20 -16.06
C PRO A 163 -8.93 -4.53 -16.75
N THR A 164 -7.72 -5.06 -16.62
CA THR A 164 -7.36 -6.40 -17.10
C THR A 164 -8.29 -7.48 -16.53
N ARG A 165 -8.29 -8.67 -17.10
CA ARG A 165 -9.24 -9.79 -16.87
C ARG A 165 -10.61 -9.51 -17.48
N ASN A 166 -10.59 -9.10 -18.71
CA ASN A 166 -11.77 -8.96 -19.56
C ASN A 166 -11.69 -9.92 -20.73
N ARG A 167 -12.83 -10.21 -21.33
CA ARG A 167 -12.97 -10.90 -22.60
C ARG A 167 -13.83 -10.07 -23.57
N PHE A 168 -13.71 -10.36 -24.84
CA PHE A 168 -14.52 -9.73 -25.87
C PHE A 168 -15.43 -10.78 -26.50
N VAL A 169 -16.73 -10.57 -26.42
CA VAL A 169 -17.75 -11.44 -27.01
C VAL A 169 -18.59 -10.60 -27.95
N ASN A 170 -18.66 -11.01 -29.21
CA ASN A 170 -19.41 -10.27 -30.24
C ASN A 170 -19.06 -8.77 -30.30
N GLY A 171 -17.80 -8.43 -30.07
CA GLY A 171 -17.33 -7.05 -30.08
C GLY A 171 -17.60 -6.24 -28.80
N HIS A 172 -18.19 -6.86 -27.77
CA HIS A 172 -18.44 -6.20 -26.49
C HIS A 172 -17.49 -6.72 -25.40
N PRO A 173 -16.89 -5.81 -24.61
CA PRO A 173 -16.06 -6.21 -23.46
C PRO A 173 -16.95 -6.67 -22.31
N GLU A 174 -16.54 -7.75 -21.66
CA GLU A 174 -17.08 -8.26 -20.41
C GLU A 174 -15.96 -8.39 -19.39
N TYR A 175 -16.22 -8.03 -18.13
CA TYR A 175 -15.26 -8.07 -17.05
C TYR A 175 -15.69 -9.03 -15.93
N ASP A 176 -14.78 -9.92 -15.57
CA ASP A 176 -14.92 -10.75 -14.37
C ASP A 176 -13.53 -11.11 -13.83
N ALA A 177 -13.15 -10.49 -12.72
CA ALA A 177 -11.84 -10.66 -12.12
C ALA A 177 -11.54 -12.10 -11.68
N TYR A 178 -12.56 -12.89 -11.39
CA TYR A 178 -12.44 -14.27 -10.95
C TYR A 178 -12.46 -15.25 -12.13
N HIS A 179 -13.51 -15.21 -12.96
CA HIS A 179 -13.68 -16.15 -14.07
C HIS A 179 -12.66 -15.91 -15.18
N PHE A 180 -12.31 -14.66 -15.48
CA PHE A 180 -11.35 -14.33 -16.55
C PHE A 180 -9.91 -14.23 -16.04
N SER A 181 -9.60 -14.79 -14.86
CA SER A 181 -8.22 -14.90 -14.42
C SER A 181 -7.42 -15.87 -15.28
N THR A 182 -6.16 -15.55 -15.57
CA THR A 182 -5.26 -16.35 -16.41
C THR A 182 -5.25 -17.82 -16.00
N LYS A 183 -5.15 -18.11 -14.70
CA LYS A 183 -5.12 -19.48 -14.17
C LYS A 183 -6.34 -20.32 -14.57
N ARG A 184 -7.53 -19.68 -14.68
CA ARG A 184 -8.78 -20.36 -15.03
C ARG A 184 -8.94 -20.50 -16.54
N GLN A 185 -8.51 -19.48 -17.27
CA GLN A 185 -8.65 -19.47 -18.73
C GLN A 185 -7.68 -20.42 -19.45
N LEU A 186 -6.47 -20.61 -18.92
CA LEU A 186 -5.46 -21.49 -19.50
C LEU A 186 -5.94 -22.93 -19.75
N GLY A 187 -6.86 -23.44 -18.94
CA GLY A 187 -7.42 -24.78 -19.10
C GLY A 187 -8.50 -24.90 -20.18
N SER A 188 -8.99 -23.81 -20.75
CA SER A 188 -10.12 -23.75 -21.67
C SER A 188 -9.84 -23.00 -22.97
N CYS A 189 -8.64 -22.45 -23.16
CA CYS A 189 -8.31 -21.71 -24.37
C CYS A 189 -7.76 -22.65 -25.46
N ASP A 190 -8.14 -22.39 -26.71
CA ASP A 190 -7.64 -23.10 -27.90
C ASP A 190 -6.28 -22.54 -28.36
N ALA A 191 -5.99 -21.30 -28.05
CA ALA A 191 -4.74 -20.63 -28.39
C ALA A 191 -4.31 -19.67 -27.29
N LEU A 192 -3.02 -19.53 -27.12
CA LEU A 192 -2.41 -18.59 -26.15
C LEU A 192 -1.36 -17.73 -26.85
N LEU A 193 -1.52 -16.42 -26.76
CA LEU A 193 -0.48 -15.47 -27.10
C LEU A 193 0.18 -14.97 -25.83
N TRP A 194 1.46 -15.32 -25.64
CA TRP A 194 2.27 -14.86 -24.52
C TRP A 194 3.22 -13.77 -25.01
N ILE A 195 3.09 -12.56 -24.47
CA ILE A 195 3.99 -11.44 -24.76
C ILE A 195 4.81 -11.17 -23.50
N SER A 196 6.13 -11.31 -23.61
CA SER A 196 7.08 -11.01 -22.55
C SER A 196 8.23 -10.19 -23.13
N THR A 197 8.72 -9.22 -22.36
CA THR A 197 9.86 -8.40 -22.71
C THR A 197 11.17 -8.87 -22.06
N PHE A 198 11.11 -9.94 -21.24
CA PHE A 198 12.23 -10.53 -20.49
C PHE A 198 12.15 -12.05 -20.54
#